data_1efedb2340681eb37f5ba75744fca139
#
_entry.id   1efedb2340681eb37f5ba75744fca139
#
_cell.length_a   1.000
_cell.length_b   1.000
_cell.length_c   1.000
_cell.angle_alpha   90.00
_cell.angle_beta   90.00
_cell.angle_gamma   90.00
#
_symmetry.space_group_name_H-M   'P 1'
#
loop_
_entity.id
_entity.type
_entity.pdbx_description
1 polymer ?
#
loop_
_entity_poly.entity_id
_entity_poly.type
_entity_poly.pdbx_seq_one_letter_code
_entity_poly.pdbx_strand_id
1 'polypeptide(L)'
;MNNMNIEDFNNKRFYLFGSEWIINIVDNIEPEVDEDGYKHHYAGMTHNATQKIEIARSVKEEKLSNEMMCKTLIHELVHVICNTGAYFNYSNDEPFIEFMARGILSLLKQDLICK
;
A
#
# COMPACT_ATOMS: atom_id res chain seq x y z
N MET A 1 10.44 -1.19 -15.03
CA MET A 1 9.01 -1.12 -14.73
C MET A 1 8.42 0.26 -14.99
N ASN A 2 8.79 0.81 -16.14
CA ASN A 2 8.42 2.19 -16.49
C ASN A 2 6.96 2.33 -16.90
N ASN A 3 6.27 1.20 -17.13
CA ASN A 3 4.90 1.20 -17.66
C ASN A 3 3.86 0.73 -16.64
N MET A 4 4.21 0.74 -15.33
CA MET A 4 3.26 0.32 -14.32
C MET A 4 2.13 1.35 -14.18
N ASN A 5 0.91 0.88 -14.41
CA ASN A 5 -0.29 1.69 -14.21
C ASN A 5 -1.03 1.13 -13.01
N ILE A 6 -1.20 1.97 -11.99
CA ILE A 6 -1.82 1.56 -10.74
C ILE A 6 -3.25 1.04 -10.93
N GLU A 7 -3.99 1.57 -11.89
CA GLU A 7 -5.36 1.13 -12.13
C GLU A 7 -5.47 -0.33 -12.58
N ASP A 8 -4.38 -0.88 -13.14
CA ASP A 8 -4.35 -2.29 -13.53
C ASP A 8 -4.41 -3.23 -12.34
N PHE A 9 -4.12 -2.71 -11.13
CA PHE A 9 -4.18 -3.50 -9.91
C PHE A 9 -5.53 -3.45 -9.21
N ASN A 10 -6.47 -2.65 -9.70
CA ASN A 10 -7.78 -2.54 -9.07
C ASN A 10 -8.52 -3.88 -9.14
N ASN A 11 -9.02 -4.33 -7.99
CA ASN A 11 -9.71 -5.61 -7.81
C ASN A 11 -8.81 -6.83 -8.04
N LYS A 12 -7.50 -6.65 -8.05
CA LYS A 12 -6.57 -7.75 -8.25
C LYS A 12 -6.40 -8.54 -6.96
N ARG A 13 -6.49 -9.86 -7.08
CA ARG A 13 -6.29 -10.79 -5.96
C ARG A 13 -4.91 -11.40 -6.06
N PHE A 14 -4.32 -11.66 -4.90
CA PHE A 14 -3.02 -12.33 -4.83
C PHE A 14 -2.96 -13.20 -3.57
N TYR A 15 -2.06 -14.16 -3.58
CA TYR A 15 -1.84 -15.04 -2.44
C TYR A 15 -0.46 -14.76 -1.85
N LEU A 16 -0.40 -14.68 -0.53
CA LEU A 16 0.85 -14.51 0.19
C LEU A 16 0.83 -15.44 1.41
N PHE A 17 1.81 -16.35 1.47
CA PHE A 17 1.88 -17.36 2.54
C PHE A 17 0.56 -18.10 2.74
N GLY A 18 -0.15 -18.40 1.64
CA GLY A 18 -1.41 -19.12 1.67
C GLY A 18 -2.65 -18.28 1.95
N SER A 19 -2.49 -16.99 2.26
CA SER A 19 -3.64 -16.10 2.50
C SER A 19 -3.98 -15.31 1.25
N GLU A 20 -5.27 -15.22 0.94
CA GLU A 20 -5.74 -14.45 -0.20
C GLU A 20 -6.01 -13.00 0.21
N TRP A 21 -5.51 -12.08 -0.59
CA TRP A 21 -5.69 -10.64 -0.42
C TRP A 21 -6.26 -10.03 -1.68
N ILE A 22 -6.91 -8.88 -1.54
CA ILE A 22 -7.41 -8.12 -2.68
C ILE A 22 -6.92 -6.67 -2.59
N ILE A 23 -6.60 -6.09 -3.75
CA ILE A 23 -6.23 -4.68 -3.88
C ILE A 23 -7.42 -3.93 -4.45
N ASN A 24 -7.81 -2.83 -3.80
CA ASN A 24 -8.86 -1.95 -4.32
C ASN A 24 -8.31 -0.54 -4.47
N ILE A 25 -8.50 0.04 -5.64
CA ILE A 25 -8.17 1.44 -5.89
C ILE A 25 -9.47 2.23 -5.70
N VAL A 26 -9.47 3.16 -4.76
CA VAL A 26 -10.68 3.90 -4.37
C VAL A 26 -10.45 5.39 -4.57
N ASP A 27 -11.54 6.18 -4.68
CA ASP A 27 -11.40 7.61 -4.91
C ASP A 27 -10.75 8.30 -3.72
N ASN A 28 -11.16 7.94 -2.51
CA ASN A 28 -10.52 8.38 -1.28
C ASN A 28 -10.75 7.35 -0.19
N ILE A 29 -9.96 7.43 0.88
CA ILE A 29 -10.14 6.60 2.07
C ILE A 29 -10.73 7.49 3.15
N GLU A 30 -11.81 7.01 3.80
CA GLU A 30 -12.46 7.73 4.89
C GLU A 30 -11.43 8.06 5.97
N PRO A 31 -11.28 9.35 6.35
CA PRO A 31 -10.32 9.70 7.39
C PRO A 31 -10.75 9.17 8.75
N GLU A 32 -9.76 8.80 9.56
CA GLU A 32 -10.00 8.41 10.93
C GLU A 32 -9.93 9.66 11.83
N VAL A 33 -10.84 9.75 12.80
CA VAL A 33 -10.87 10.85 13.75
C VAL A 33 -10.35 10.32 15.09
N ASP A 34 -9.31 10.97 15.64
CA ASP A 34 -8.75 10.54 16.93
C ASP A 34 -9.54 11.10 18.10
N GLU A 35 -9.10 10.78 19.31
CA GLU A 35 -9.80 11.20 20.55
C GLU A 35 -9.88 12.72 20.68
N ASP A 36 -8.92 13.46 20.11
CA ASP A 36 -8.85 14.91 20.17
C ASP A 36 -9.63 15.58 19.05
N GLY A 37 -10.26 14.81 18.16
CA GLY A 37 -11.05 15.31 17.05
C GLY A 37 -10.24 15.61 15.79
N TYR A 38 -8.95 15.27 15.76
CA TYR A 38 -8.13 15.46 14.57
C TYR A 38 -8.38 14.35 13.55
N LYS A 39 -8.46 14.74 12.28
CA LYS A 39 -8.65 13.80 11.18
C LYS A 39 -7.31 13.33 10.64
N HIS A 40 -7.17 12.02 10.51
CA HIS A 40 -5.99 11.40 9.92
C HIS A 40 -6.36 10.89 8.53
N HIS A 41 -5.69 11.43 7.51
CA HIS A 41 -5.93 11.09 6.11
C HIS A 41 -4.88 10.10 5.62
N TYR A 42 -5.30 9.16 4.76
CA TYR A 42 -4.44 8.08 4.30
C TYR A 42 -4.42 7.99 2.79
N ALA A 43 -3.22 7.81 2.22
CA ALA A 43 -3.05 7.49 0.80
C ALA A 43 -3.27 5.99 0.55
N GLY A 44 -3.02 5.17 1.54
CA GLY A 44 -3.25 3.72 1.48
C GLY A 44 -3.55 3.17 2.85
N MET A 45 -4.17 2.00 2.89
CA MET A 45 -4.52 1.35 4.13
C MET A 45 -4.57 -0.16 3.95
N THR A 46 -3.97 -0.88 4.91
CA THR A 46 -4.03 -2.34 4.97
C THR A 46 -5.05 -2.76 6.02
N HIS A 47 -6.04 -3.53 5.58
CA HIS A 47 -7.08 -4.08 6.47
C HIS A 47 -6.78 -5.56 6.71
N ASN A 48 -6.19 -5.86 7.87
CA ASN A 48 -5.76 -7.23 8.18
C ASN A 48 -6.93 -8.19 8.38
N ALA A 49 -8.01 -7.75 9.00
CA ALA A 49 -9.14 -8.62 9.29
C ALA A 49 -9.88 -9.07 8.02
N THR A 50 -9.99 -8.20 7.03
CA THR A 50 -10.66 -8.50 5.77
C THR A 50 -9.71 -8.84 4.62
N GLN A 51 -8.40 -8.76 4.89
CA GLN A 51 -7.34 -9.05 3.93
C GLN A 51 -7.49 -8.24 2.64
N LYS A 52 -7.55 -6.93 2.85
CA LYS A 52 -7.76 -5.97 1.76
C LYS A 52 -6.75 -4.83 1.87
N ILE A 53 -6.24 -4.38 0.73
CA ILE A 53 -5.43 -3.17 0.62
C ILE A 53 -6.24 -2.14 -0.16
N GLU A 54 -6.35 -0.94 0.39
CA GLU A 54 -6.97 0.19 -0.33
C GLU A 54 -5.91 1.22 -0.68
N ILE A 55 -5.95 1.71 -1.91
CA ILE A 55 -5.08 2.78 -2.39
C ILE A 55 -5.98 3.92 -2.87
N ALA A 56 -5.77 5.12 -2.35
CA ALA A 56 -6.59 6.28 -2.66
C ALA A 56 -6.08 7.00 -3.90
N ARG A 57 -7.02 7.43 -4.75
CA ARG A 57 -6.71 8.31 -5.89
C ARG A 57 -6.45 9.74 -5.46
N SER A 58 -7.02 10.14 -4.31
CA SER A 58 -6.90 11.50 -3.77
C SER A 58 -6.75 11.48 -2.26
N VAL A 59 -6.02 12.45 -1.74
CA VAL A 59 -5.90 12.72 -0.30
C VAL A 59 -6.19 14.20 -0.09
N LYS A 60 -7.14 14.51 0.79
CA LYS A 60 -7.57 15.91 1.06
C LYS A 60 -7.89 16.65 -0.24
N GLU A 61 -8.60 15.99 -1.15
CA GLU A 61 -9.01 16.53 -2.45
C GLU A 61 -7.85 16.74 -3.44
N GLU A 62 -6.61 16.44 -3.05
CA GLU A 62 -5.48 16.45 -3.96
C GLU A 62 -5.33 15.11 -4.67
N LYS A 63 -5.34 15.16 -5.99
CA LYS A 63 -5.17 13.95 -6.80
C LYS A 63 -3.73 13.47 -6.76
N LEU A 64 -3.54 12.19 -6.46
CA LEU A 64 -2.22 11.58 -6.41
C LEU A 64 -1.79 11.13 -7.80
N SER A 65 -0.49 11.24 -8.08
CA SER A 65 0.08 10.74 -9.33
C SER A 65 0.10 9.22 -9.33
N ASN A 66 0.16 8.65 -10.53
CA ASN A 66 0.35 7.20 -10.68
C ASN A 66 1.58 6.72 -9.91
N GLU A 67 2.69 7.45 -9.98
CA GLU A 67 3.92 7.07 -9.28
C GLU A 67 3.72 7.05 -7.75
N MET A 68 3.05 8.06 -7.20
CA MET A 68 2.76 8.10 -5.77
C MET A 68 1.86 6.95 -5.34
N MET A 69 0.86 6.63 -6.15
CA MET A 69 -0.04 5.51 -5.85
C MET A 69 0.69 4.17 -5.93
N CYS A 70 1.58 3.99 -6.90
CA CYS A 70 2.41 2.79 -7.00
C CYS A 70 3.32 2.64 -5.78
N LYS A 71 3.93 3.74 -5.35
CA LYS A 71 4.77 3.76 -4.15
C LYS A 71 3.94 3.36 -2.92
N THR A 72 2.73 3.92 -2.81
CA THR A 72 1.83 3.61 -1.72
C THR A 72 1.45 2.13 -1.71
N LEU A 73 1.15 1.55 -2.89
CA LEU A 73 0.85 0.13 -2.98
C LEU A 73 2.00 -0.72 -2.44
N ILE A 74 3.23 -0.42 -2.84
CA ILE A 74 4.40 -1.17 -2.35
C ILE A 74 4.55 -1.01 -0.84
N HIS A 75 4.34 0.19 -0.31
CA HIS A 75 4.36 0.46 1.12
C HIS A 75 3.37 -0.47 1.86
N GLU A 76 2.13 -0.54 1.37
CA GLU A 76 1.11 -1.40 1.99
C GLU A 76 1.44 -2.89 1.82
N LEU A 77 2.02 -3.28 0.69
CA LEU A 77 2.44 -4.67 0.48
C LEU A 77 3.53 -5.09 1.48
N VAL A 78 4.44 -4.20 1.84
CA VAL A 78 5.44 -4.49 2.88
C VAL A 78 4.77 -4.73 4.23
N HIS A 79 3.73 -3.94 4.58
CA HIS A 79 2.93 -4.20 5.78
C HIS A 79 2.30 -5.59 5.74
N VAL A 80 1.73 -5.98 4.60
CA VAL A 80 1.10 -7.29 4.44
C VAL A 80 2.13 -8.42 4.64
N ILE A 81 3.32 -8.27 4.05
CA ILE A 81 4.38 -9.25 4.20
C ILE A 81 4.74 -9.42 5.68
N CYS A 82 4.96 -8.33 6.39
CA CYS A 82 5.32 -8.37 7.80
C CYS A 82 4.21 -8.98 8.66
N ASN A 83 2.96 -8.56 8.43
CA ASN A 83 1.83 -9.06 9.21
C ASN A 83 1.56 -10.53 8.95
N THR A 84 1.56 -10.94 7.67
CA THR A 84 1.28 -12.33 7.28
C THR A 84 2.41 -13.26 7.73
N GLY A 85 3.65 -12.76 7.73
CA GLY A 85 4.81 -13.52 8.20
C GLY A 85 5.01 -13.47 9.71
N ALA A 86 4.09 -12.85 10.46
CA ALA A 86 4.13 -12.72 11.92
C ALA A 86 5.29 -11.85 12.44
N TYR A 87 5.79 -10.93 11.63
CA TYR A 87 6.78 -9.95 12.06
C TYR A 87 6.12 -8.61 12.36
N PHE A 88 5.18 -8.61 13.29
CA PHE A 88 4.35 -7.45 13.61
C PHE A 88 5.15 -6.22 14.07
N ASN A 89 6.26 -6.43 14.77
CA ASN A 89 7.10 -5.33 15.22
C ASN A 89 7.65 -4.51 14.05
N TYR A 90 8.00 -5.19 12.96
CA TYR A 90 8.48 -4.50 11.75
C TYR A 90 7.34 -3.79 11.03
N SER A 91 6.13 -4.36 11.05
CA SER A 91 4.96 -3.72 10.44
C SER A 91 4.61 -2.40 11.14
N ASN A 92 4.89 -2.30 12.44
CA ASN A 92 4.62 -1.09 13.22
C ASN A 92 5.76 -0.06 13.15
N ASP A 93 6.84 -0.39 12.46
CA ASP A 93 8.01 0.48 12.30
C ASP A 93 7.89 1.21 10.95
N GLU A 94 7.21 2.35 10.94
CA GLU A 94 6.97 3.10 9.70
C GLU A 94 8.26 3.52 8.97
N PRO A 95 9.33 3.97 9.63
CA PRO A 95 10.58 4.24 8.93
C PRO A 95 11.15 3.01 8.22
N PHE A 96 11.05 1.82 8.82
CA PHE A 96 11.48 0.58 8.19
C PHE A 96 10.63 0.25 6.96
N ILE A 97 9.31 0.34 7.10
CA ILE A 97 8.38 0.07 6.00
C ILE A 97 8.66 1.02 4.81
N GLU A 98 8.83 2.31 5.10
CA GLU A 98 9.11 3.30 4.07
C GLU A 98 10.45 3.05 3.39
N PHE A 99 11.47 2.69 4.15
CA PHE A 99 12.79 2.34 3.61
C PHE A 99 12.70 1.16 2.66
N MET A 100 12.02 0.08 3.08
CA MET A 100 11.86 -1.11 2.25
C MET A 100 11.05 -0.82 0.99
N ALA A 101 9.98 -0.05 1.10
CA ALA A 101 9.15 0.29 -0.04
C ALA A 101 9.93 1.09 -1.09
N ARG A 102 10.72 2.07 -0.65
CA ARG A 102 11.54 2.86 -1.57
C ARG A 102 12.60 2.02 -2.26
N GLY A 103 13.22 1.10 -1.51
CA GLY A 103 14.22 0.19 -2.08
C GLY A 103 13.62 -0.73 -3.14
N ILE A 104 12.49 -1.33 -2.85
CA ILE A 104 11.79 -2.22 -3.78
C ILE A 104 11.38 -1.44 -5.04
N LEU A 105 10.78 -0.26 -4.88
CA LEU A 105 10.36 0.55 -6.01
C LEU A 105 11.55 0.91 -6.91
N SER A 106 12.69 1.26 -6.28
CA SER A 106 13.90 1.59 -7.02
C SER A 106 14.37 0.40 -7.88
N LEU A 107 14.33 -0.81 -7.32
CA LEU A 107 14.71 -2.02 -8.06
C LEU A 107 13.73 -2.33 -9.19
N LEU A 108 12.43 -2.15 -8.95
CA LEU A 108 11.41 -2.38 -9.97
C LEU A 108 11.55 -1.42 -11.14
N LYS A 109 11.90 -0.16 -10.86
CA LYS A 109 12.13 0.84 -11.92
C LYS A 109 13.31 0.49 -12.83
N GLN A 110 14.23 -0.32 -12.34
CA GLN A 110 15.38 -0.77 -13.12
C GLN A 110 15.13 -2.12 -13.81
N ASP A 111 13.94 -2.67 -13.67
CA ASP A 111 13.55 -3.98 -14.20
C ASP A 111 14.46 -5.12 -13.72
N LEU A 112 15.01 -4.98 -12.51
CA LEU A 112 15.84 -6.02 -11.92
C LEU A 112 15.03 -7.13 -11.26
N ILE A 113 13.74 -6.88 -11.03
CA ILE A 113 12.80 -7.81 -10.43
C ILE A 113 11.62 -7.96 -11.38
N CYS A 114 10.94 -9.08 -11.37
CA CYS A 114 9.72 -9.29 -12.14
C CYS A 114 9.93 -9.24 -13.66
N LYS A 115 10.93 -9.93 -14.11
CA LYS A 115 11.15 -10.11 -15.54
C LYS A 115 10.29 -11.22 -16.10
#